data_d0d8520f1208eb8f0a2046d8954d27c0
#
_entry.id   d0d8520f1208eb8f0a2046d8954d27c0
#
_cell.length_a   1.000
_cell.length_b   1.000
_cell.length_c   1.000
_cell.angle_alpha   90.00
_cell.angle_beta   90.00
_cell.angle_gamma   90.00
#
_symmetry.space_group_name_H-M   'P 1'
#
loop_
_entity.id
_entity.type
_entity.pdbx_description
1 polymer ?
#
loop_
_entity_poly.entity_id
_entity_poly.type
_entity_poly.pdbx_seq_one_letter_code
_entity_poly.pdbx_strand_id
1 'polypeptide(L)'
;MEVILTHENADFDALASLLAASKLFPEAIPVLPHTMNRNLRDFLTLYRSSLPFRRADELPRRPVELAIFVDAQQVQAVRGMTHETRVRIIDHHPCERPLPPNYHYWGEPVGATTTLLLEQIIKRGIPLKPIEATLLFLGIYEDTGSLTYINTTPRDIRCAAWLLENGANLEVVNDFLHHPLTPAQLRLLKQLQNNAESHEIAGHTVIIARARAEEPVEEISTLAHKLRDVFDPDGLFLVVDFGDRIQLVARSTTDHIHVGAVAEQFGGGGHARAAAALIRGMSADEVCRRLLDILAERIRPPITVREIMSWGVNTLSPEMTVQEAVQRMNLLGHEGF
;
A
#
# COMPACT_ATOMS: atom_id res chain seq x y z
N MET A 1 14.40 29.29 1.75
CA MET A 1 14.13 28.45 0.55
C MET A 1 12.97 27.52 0.82
N GLU A 2 12.29 27.06 -0.25
CA GLU A 2 11.24 26.05 -0.14
C GLU A 2 11.71 24.72 -0.72
N VAL A 3 11.30 23.60 -0.13
CA VAL A 3 11.69 22.25 -0.58
C VAL A 3 10.47 21.34 -0.66
N ILE A 4 10.51 20.38 -1.61
CA ILE A 4 9.52 19.30 -1.71
C ILE A 4 10.24 18.00 -1.39
N LEU A 5 9.67 17.23 -0.48
CA LEU A 5 10.24 16.02 0.10
C LEU A 5 9.22 14.89 0.05
N THR A 6 9.70 13.65 0.10
CA THR A 6 8.87 12.46 0.25
C THR A 6 9.51 11.49 1.25
N HIS A 7 8.94 10.28 1.39
CA HIS A 7 9.44 9.26 2.31
C HIS A 7 10.71 8.56 1.77
N GLU A 8 11.47 7.94 2.66
CA GLU A 8 12.53 7.00 2.29
C GLU A 8 11.94 5.71 1.71
N ASN A 9 12.73 5.02 0.87
CA ASN A 9 12.27 3.88 0.05
C ASN A 9 11.14 4.25 -0.92
N ALA A 10 11.22 5.47 -1.47
CA ALA A 10 10.24 6.01 -2.40
C ALA A 10 9.96 5.05 -3.57
N ASP A 11 8.71 5.05 -3.98
CA ASP A 11 8.15 4.38 -5.14
C ASP A 11 7.78 5.38 -6.25
N PHE A 12 7.07 4.93 -7.27
CA PHE A 12 6.69 5.83 -8.37
C PHE A 12 5.64 6.86 -7.95
N ASP A 13 4.72 6.59 -7.00
CA ASP A 13 3.78 7.62 -6.55
C ASP A 13 4.50 8.74 -5.81
N ALA A 14 5.43 8.41 -4.94
CA ALA A 14 6.28 9.37 -4.25
C ALA A 14 7.09 10.25 -5.24
N LEU A 15 7.73 9.63 -6.26
CA LEU A 15 8.54 10.38 -7.26
C LEU A 15 7.65 11.23 -8.17
N ALA A 16 6.53 10.71 -8.63
CA ALA A 16 5.55 11.41 -9.45
C ALA A 16 4.94 12.60 -8.68
N SER A 17 4.64 12.40 -7.40
CA SER A 17 4.15 13.44 -6.52
C SER A 17 5.18 14.56 -6.29
N LEU A 18 6.47 14.24 -6.17
CA LEU A 18 7.55 15.25 -6.16
C LEU A 18 7.55 16.09 -7.44
N LEU A 19 7.41 15.44 -8.62
CA LEU A 19 7.31 16.14 -9.90
C LEU A 19 6.07 17.02 -9.96
N ALA A 20 4.90 16.47 -9.65
CA ALA A 20 3.64 17.19 -9.71
C ALA A 20 3.63 18.42 -8.77
N ALA A 21 4.13 18.26 -7.55
CA ALA A 21 4.27 19.36 -6.61
C ALA A 21 5.25 20.42 -7.11
N SER A 22 6.36 20.05 -7.76
CA SER A 22 7.28 21.04 -8.34
C SER A 22 6.66 21.90 -9.45
N LYS A 23 5.66 21.37 -10.17
CA LYS A 23 4.87 22.13 -11.15
C LYS A 23 3.88 23.09 -10.48
N LEU A 24 3.34 22.73 -9.33
CA LEU A 24 2.37 23.53 -8.58
C LEU A 24 3.04 24.58 -7.70
N PHE A 25 4.26 24.32 -7.26
CA PHE A 25 5.08 25.16 -6.39
C PHE A 25 6.45 25.40 -7.04
N PRO A 26 6.54 26.25 -8.07
CA PRO A 26 7.73 26.41 -8.90
C PRO A 26 8.95 26.98 -8.16
N GLU A 27 8.76 27.64 -7.01
CA GLU A 27 9.85 28.14 -6.16
C GLU A 27 10.44 27.06 -5.24
N ALA A 28 9.74 25.92 -5.09
CA ALA A 28 10.16 24.84 -4.21
C ALA A 28 11.01 23.83 -4.97
N ILE A 29 12.10 23.39 -4.35
CA ILE A 29 13.08 22.45 -4.92
C ILE A 29 12.65 21.03 -4.63
N PRO A 30 12.33 20.18 -5.62
CA PRO A 30 12.01 18.78 -5.42
C PRO A 30 13.29 17.97 -5.13
N VAL A 31 13.36 17.36 -3.94
CA VAL A 31 14.53 16.69 -3.42
C VAL A 31 14.33 15.18 -3.44
N LEU A 32 15.25 14.47 -4.10
CA LEU A 32 15.25 13.00 -4.11
C LEU A 32 15.55 12.45 -2.71
N PRO A 33 14.86 11.40 -2.26
CA PRO A 33 15.19 10.69 -1.02
C PRO A 33 16.53 9.97 -1.14
N HIS A 34 17.12 9.58 -0.01
CA HIS A 34 18.40 8.87 0.01
C HIS A 34 18.27 7.43 -0.48
N THR A 35 17.15 6.80 -0.17
CA THR A 35 16.83 5.42 -0.57
C THR A 35 15.63 5.41 -1.51
N MET A 36 15.69 4.57 -2.52
CA MET A 36 14.67 4.39 -3.54
C MET A 36 14.62 2.92 -3.93
N ASN A 37 13.45 2.43 -4.36
CA ASN A 37 13.36 1.09 -4.92
C ASN A 37 14.20 0.98 -6.22
N ARG A 38 14.45 -0.25 -6.67
CA ARG A 38 15.29 -0.52 -7.84
C ARG A 38 14.71 0.13 -9.09
N ASN A 39 13.40 0.01 -9.30
CA ASN A 39 12.73 0.50 -10.51
C ASN A 39 12.88 2.02 -10.66
N LEU A 40 12.78 2.75 -9.53
CA LEU A 40 13.01 4.19 -9.51
C LEU A 40 14.45 4.54 -9.87
N ARG A 41 15.42 3.81 -9.32
CA ARG A 41 16.85 4.03 -9.65
C ARG A 41 17.10 3.82 -11.14
N ASP A 42 16.54 2.76 -11.72
CA ASP A 42 16.69 2.44 -13.13
C ASP A 42 16.01 3.52 -14.00
N PHE A 43 14.80 3.96 -13.64
CA PHE A 43 14.11 5.06 -14.31
C PHE A 43 14.91 6.38 -14.26
N LEU A 44 15.39 6.75 -13.09
CA LEU A 44 16.19 7.98 -12.93
C LEU A 44 17.55 7.89 -13.66
N THR A 45 18.13 6.70 -13.81
CA THR A 45 19.36 6.53 -14.60
C THR A 45 19.14 6.94 -16.05
N LEU A 46 17.96 6.67 -16.61
CA LEU A 46 17.64 7.01 -18.00
C LEU A 46 17.10 8.44 -18.16
N TYR A 47 16.28 8.93 -17.23
CA TYR A 47 15.46 10.13 -17.45
C TYR A 47 15.75 11.31 -16.52
N ARG A 48 16.65 11.17 -15.53
CA ARG A 48 16.92 12.24 -14.54
C ARG A 48 17.27 13.58 -15.17
N SER A 49 18.03 13.60 -16.28
CA SER A 49 18.44 14.83 -16.95
C SER A 49 17.28 15.66 -17.51
N SER A 50 16.12 15.02 -17.74
CA SER A 50 14.89 15.65 -18.25
C SER A 50 13.91 16.08 -17.16
N LEU A 51 14.24 15.82 -15.88
CA LEU A 51 13.38 16.02 -14.72
C LEU A 51 14.00 17.02 -13.73
N PRO A 52 13.20 17.75 -12.91
CA PRO A 52 13.68 18.87 -12.11
C PRO A 52 14.37 18.47 -10.79
N PHE A 53 14.56 17.19 -10.52
CA PHE A 53 14.99 16.68 -9.22
C PHE A 53 16.41 17.07 -8.84
N ARG A 54 16.61 17.38 -7.56
CA ARG A 54 17.89 17.64 -6.92
C ARG A 54 18.19 16.62 -5.84
N ARG A 55 19.46 16.40 -5.55
CA ARG A 55 19.89 15.61 -4.38
C ARG A 55 19.97 16.52 -3.16
N ALA A 56 19.85 15.94 -1.97
CA ALA A 56 19.93 16.69 -0.71
C ALA A 56 21.29 17.40 -0.52
N ASP A 57 22.39 16.84 -1.05
CA ASP A 57 23.72 17.44 -1.01
C ASP A 57 23.89 18.64 -1.99
N GLU A 58 23.03 18.74 -3.00
CA GLU A 58 22.98 19.84 -3.97
C GLU A 58 22.19 21.07 -3.46
N LEU A 59 21.51 20.95 -2.30
CA LEU A 59 20.72 22.04 -1.75
C LEU A 59 21.59 23.24 -1.31
N PRO A 60 21.13 24.48 -1.58
CA PRO A 60 21.78 25.68 -1.05
C PRO A 60 21.84 25.66 0.48
N ARG A 61 22.92 26.23 1.06
CA ARG A 61 23.08 26.36 2.51
C ARG A 61 22.27 27.55 3.05
N ARG A 62 20.94 27.43 3.03
CA ARG A 62 19.99 28.47 3.46
C ARG A 62 18.92 27.86 4.37
N PRO A 63 18.30 28.65 5.25
CA PRO A 63 17.15 28.18 6.03
C PRO A 63 16.00 27.72 5.11
N VAL A 64 15.31 26.64 5.52
CA VAL A 64 14.09 26.18 4.88
C VAL A 64 12.89 26.87 5.53
N GLU A 65 12.14 27.63 4.78
CA GLU A 65 10.96 28.37 5.24
C GLU A 65 9.69 27.54 5.11
N LEU A 66 9.62 26.73 4.03
CA LEU A 66 8.53 25.82 3.76
C LEU A 66 9.06 24.46 3.29
N ALA A 67 8.62 23.41 3.94
CA ALA A 67 8.84 22.03 3.53
C ALA A 67 7.49 21.42 3.12
N ILE A 68 7.38 20.97 1.88
CA ILE A 68 6.19 20.31 1.33
C ILE A 68 6.50 18.82 1.28
N PHE A 69 5.80 18.04 2.09
CA PHE A 69 5.89 16.58 2.06
C PHE A 69 4.79 16.02 1.18
N VAL A 70 5.15 15.21 0.22
CA VAL A 70 4.22 14.53 -0.69
C VAL A 70 4.32 13.04 -0.48
N ASP A 71 3.18 12.36 -0.44
CA ASP A 71 3.05 10.93 -0.22
C ASP A 71 3.81 10.46 1.04
N ALA A 72 3.76 11.28 2.08
CA ALA A 72 4.48 11.03 3.33
C ALA A 72 3.89 11.83 4.47
N GLN A 73 3.60 11.16 5.59
CA GLN A 73 3.14 11.81 6.83
C GLN A 73 4.25 11.94 7.88
N GLN A 74 5.33 11.17 7.74
CA GLN A 74 6.49 11.29 8.62
C GLN A 74 7.44 12.35 8.08
N VAL A 75 7.58 13.43 8.86
CA VAL A 75 8.49 14.52 8.52
C VAL A 75 9.91 14.10 8.81
N GLN A 76 10.71 13.93 7.76
CA GLN A 76 12.14 13.74 7.87
C GLN A 76 12.85 15.07 7.66
N ALA A 77 13.61 15.49 8.67
CA ALA A 77 14.31 16.76 8.61
C ALA A 77 15.46 16.73 7.61
N VAL A 78 15.47 17.69 6.68
CA VAL A 78 16.62 17.94 5.81
C VAL A 78 17.41 19.14 6.36
N ARG A 79 18.64 19.26 5.86
CA ARG A 79 19.53 20.37 6.26
C ARG A 79 18.87 21.72 6.00
N GLY A 80 18.84 22.58 7.02
CA GLY A 80 18.26 23.93 6.98
C GLY A 80 16.84 24.02 7.51
N MET A 81 16.18 22.90 7.82
CA MET A 81 14.92 22.90 8.57
C MET A 81 15.13 23.24 10.04
N THR A 82 14.22 23.99 10.60
CA THR A 82 14.19 24.39 12.02
C THR A 82 12.76 24.23 12.56
N HIS A 83 12.54 24.50 13.84
CA HIS A 83 11.21 24.51 14.45
C HIS A 83 10.27 25.60 13.87
N GLU A 84 10.82 26.61 13.21
CA GLU A 84 10.08 27.68 12.52
C GLU A 84 9.68 27.29 11.08
N THR A 85 10.24 26.22 10.52
CA THR A 85 9.90 25.74 9.18
C THR A 85 8.41 25.39 9.12
N ARG A 86 7.69 26.02 8.22
CA ARG A 86 6.30 25.65 7.93
C ARG A 86 6.29 24.32 7.18
N VAL A 87 5.36 23.44 7.53
CA VAL A 87 5.23 22.12 6.93
C VAL A 87 3.88 22.02 6.24
N ARG A 88 3.87 21.57 5.00
CA ARG A 88 2.68 21.16 4.26
C ARG A 88 2.79 19.71 3.90
N ILE A 89 1.76 18.93 4.22
CA ILE A 89 1.67 17.50 3.88
C ILE A 89 0.57 17.36 2.83
N ILE A 90 0.88 16.67 1.74
CA ILE A 90 -0.06 16.32 0.68
C ILE A 90 0.02 14.80 0.52
N ASP A 91 -1.06 14.11 0.88
CA ASP A 91 -1.02 12.64 0.98
C ASP A 91 -2.44 12.07 0.81
N HIS A 92 -2.57 10.95 0.10
CA HIS A 92 -3.84 10.28 -0.09
C HIS A 92 -4.21 9.33 1.07
N HIS A 93 -3.26 9.01 1.94
CA HIS A 93 -3.49 8.17 3.11
C HIS A 93 -4.26 8.94 4.20
N PRO A 94 -5.11 8.28 5.00
CA PRO A 94 -5.81 8.92 6.12
C PRO A 94 -4.82 9.51 7.13
N CYS A 95 -5.07 10.74 7.58
CA CYS A 95 -4.27 11.33 8.66
C CYS A 95 -4.74 10.78 10.02
N GLU A 96 -4.03 9.80 10.55
CA GLU A 96 -4.42 9.10 11.80
C GLU A 96 -3.92 9.79 13.08
N ARG A 97 -3.02 10.78 12.96
CA ARG A 97 -2.38 11.42 14.11
C ARG A 97 -2.65 12.92 14.11
N PRO A 98 -2.86 13.54 15.30
CA PRO A 98 -2.94 14.99 15.40
C PRO A 98 -1.60 15.61 14.96
N LEU A 99 -1.70 16.60 14.07
CA LEU A 99 -0.53 17.30 13.54
C LEU A 99 -0.16 18.51 14.40
N PRO A 100 1.14 18.88 14.48
CA PRO A 100 1.59 20.12 15.11
C PRO A 100 0.90 21.37 14.51
N PRO A 101 0.75 22.47 15.26
CA PRO A 101 0.03 23.67 14.80
C PRO A 101 0.59 24.34 13.54
N ASN A 102 1.88 24.18 13.27
CA ASN A 102 2.56 24.71 12.08
C ASN A 102 2.53 23.77 10.87
N TYR A 103 1.78 22.65 10.95
CA TYR A 103 1.59 21.69 9.88
C TYR A 103 0.22 21.89 9.24
N HIS A 104 0.20 21.86 7.91
CA HIS A 104 -1.02 21.87 7.11
C HIS A 104 -1.11 20.59 6.32
N TYR A 105 -2.20 19.85 6.51
CA TYR A 105 -2.49 18.63 5.79
C TYR A 105 -3.55 18.90 4.70
N TRP A 106 -3.29 18.36 3.52
CA TRP A 106 -4.25 18.26 2.43
C TRP A 106 -4.22 16.83 1.90
N GLY A 107 -5.32 16.12 2.06
CA GLY A 107 -5.47 14.75 1.58
C GLY A 107 -6.93 14.40 1.37
N GLU A 108 -7.16 13.49 0.46
CA GLU A 108 -8.47 12.95 0.12
C GLU A 108 -8.31 11.47 -0.24
N PRO A 109 -9.32 10.62 0.01
CA PRO A 109 -9.26 9.19 -0.32
C PRO A 109 -9.33 8.98 -1.83
N VAL A 110 -8.19 8.82 -2.47
CA VAL A 110 -7.98 8.47 -3.88
C VAL A 110 -6.92 7.36 -3.96
N GLY A 111 -6.73 6.80 -5.14
CA GLY A 111 -5.79 5.69 -5.33
C GLY A 111 -4.31 6.07 -5.22
N ALA A 112 -3.95 7.33 -5.48
CA ALA A 112 -2.56 7.80 -5.47
C ALA A 112 -2.48 9.29 -5.09
N THR A 113 -1.43 9.70 -4.39
CA THR A 113 -1.15 11.13 -4.10
C THR A 113 -0.93 11.93 -5.40
N THR A 114 -0.34 11.29 -6.40
CA THR A 114 -0.19 11.86 -7.76
C THR A 114 -1.54 12.32 -8.33
N THR A 115 -2.64 11.60 -8.10
CA THR A 115 -3.98 11.98 -8.56
C THR A 115 -4.40 13.33 -8.01
N LEU A 116 -4.23 13.57 -6.70
CA LEU A 116 -4.58 14.85 -6.06
C LEU A 116 -3.83 16.03 -6.69
N LEU A 117 -2.54 15.86 -6.89
CA LEU A 117 -1.68 16.90 -7.45
C LEU A 117 -1.95 17.11 -8.94
N LEU A 118 -2.17 16.04 -9.70
CA LEU A 118 -2.44 16.11 -11.13
C LEU A 118 -3.77 16.83 -11.43
N GLU A 119 -4.80 16.64 -10.64
CA GLU A 119 -6.05 17.39 -10.78
C GLU A 119 -5.85 18.90 -10.68
N GLN A 120 -4.93 19.36 -9.81
CA GLN A 120 -4.59 20.78 -9.73
C GLN A 120 -3.78 21.26 -10.95
N ILE A 121 -2.92 20.39 -11.50
CA ILE A 121 -2.19 20.68 -12.75
C ILE A 121 -3.19 20.85 -13.90
N ILE A 122 -4.13 19.93 -14.04
CA ILE A 122 -5.21 19.98 -15.05
C ILE A 122 -6.03 21.25 -14.88
N LYS A 123 -6.52 21.53 -13.66
CA LYS A 123 -7.33 22.71 -13.36
C LYS A 123 -6.62 24.03 -13.69
N ARG A 124 -5.29 24.08 -13.51
CA ARG A 124 -4.47 25.28 -13.79
C ARG A 124 -3.96 25.34 -15.24
N GLY A 125 -4.21 24.30 -16.04
CA GLY A 125 -3.73 24.20 -17.42
C GLY A 125 -2.20 24.17 -17.54
N ILE A 126 -1.50 23.58 -16.57
CA ILE A 126 -0.04 23.51 -16.57
C ILE A 126 0.43 22.43 -17.55
N PRO A 127 1.25 22.79 -18.56
CA PRO A 127 1.68 21.81 -19.56
C PRO A 127 2.66 20.79 -18.99
N LEU A 128 2.59 19.56 -19.49
CA LEU A 128 3.52 18.47 -19.19
C LEU A 128 4.31 18.08 -20.45
N LYS A 129 5.58 17.71 -20.23
CA LYS A 129 6.36 17.02 -21.26
C LYS A 129 5.95 15.54 -21.29
N PRO A 130 6.12 14.80 -22.40
CA PRO A 130 5.77 13.37 -22.47
C PRO A 130 6.37 12.53 -21.36
N ILE A 131 7.65 12.73 -21.00
CA ILE A 131 8.30 11.97 -19.92
C ILE A 131 7.74 12.35 -18.54
N GLU A 132 7.30 13.58 -18.34
CA GLU A 132 6.64 14.03 -17.12
C GLU A 132 5.25 13.37 -17.00
N ALA A 133 4.49 13.34 -18.09
CA ALA A 133 3.21 12.63 -18.16
C ALA A 133 3.38 11.13 -17.92
N THR A 134 4.43 10.53 -18.47
CA THR A 134 4.77 9.10 -18.26
C THR A 134 5.09 8.81 -16.78
N LEU A 135 5.87 9.66 -16.11
CA LEU A 135 6.18 9.50 -14.70
C LEU A 135 4.92 9.62 -13.82
N LEU A 136 4.05 10.62 -14.09
CA LEU A 136 2.80 10.77 -13.36
C LEU A 136 1.87 9.57 -13.58
N PHE A 137 1.87 9.00 -14.78
CA PHE A 137 1.12 7.79 -15.09
C PHE A 137 1.65 6.58 -14.31
N LEU A 138 2.98 6.43 -14.22
CA LEU A 138 3.62 5.38 -13.41
C LEU A 138 3.20 5.48 -11.94
N GLY A 139 3.18 6.68 -11.35
CA GLY A 139 2.76 6.88 -9.96
C GLY A 139 1.33 6.39 -9.73
N ILE A 140 0.37 6.83 -10.56
CA ILE A 140 -1.02 6.38 -10.43
C ILE A 140 -1.13 4.86 -10.62
N TYR A 141 -0.45 4.28 -11.61
CA TYR A 141 -0.54 2.87 -11.93
C TYR A 141 0.07 1.97 -10.85
N GLU A 142 1.20 2.35 -10.26
CA GLU A 142 1.83 1.56 -9.20
C GLU A 142 0.91 1.48 -7.98
N ASP A 143 0.40 2.61 -7.50
CA ASP A 143 -0.37 2.69 -6.27
C ASP A 143 -1.81 2.18 -6.39
N THR A 144 -2.32 2.15 -7.62
CA THR A 144 -3.63 1.55 -7.94
C THR A 144 -3.54 0.11 -8.45
N GLY A 145 -2.34 -0.49 -8.47
CA GLY A 145 -2.12 -1.82 -9.04
C GLY A 145 -2.62 -1.92 -10.47
N SER A 146 -2.21 -0.98 -11.32
CA SER A 146 -2.69 -0.84 -12.70
C SER A 146 -4.21 -0.65 -12.78
N LEU A 147 -4.78 0.16 -11.87
CA LEU A 147 -6.20 0.48 -11.73
C LEU A 147 -7.09 -0.70 -11.28
N THR A 148 -6.51 -1.72 -10.67
CA THR A 148 -7.24 -2.93 -10.23
C THR A 148 -7.43 -3.04 -8.72
N TYR A 149 -6.74 -2.21 -7.91
CA TYR A 149 -6.90 -2.25 -6.47
C TYR A 149 -8.24 -1.63 -6.03
N ILE A 150 -8.75 -2.09 -4.88
CA ILE A 150 -10.04 -1.67 -4.34
C ILE A 150 -10.11 -0.17 -3.96
N ASN A 151 -8.97 0.44 -3.66
CA ASN A 151 -8.84 1.87 -3.37
C ASN A 151 -8.81 2.75 -4.64
N THR A 152 -8.81 2.16 -5.84
CA THR A 152 -8.86 2.91 -7.10
C THR A 152 -10.19 3.64 -7.23
N THR A 153 -10.13 4.92 -7.53
CA THR A 153 -11.30 5.77 -7.70
C THR A 153 -11.51 6.18 -9.16
N PRO A 154 -12.71 6.63 -9.55
CA PRO A 154 -12.92 7.22 -10.88
C PRO A 154 -12.04 8.44 -11.17
N ARG A 155 -11.48 9.10 -10.13
CA ARG A 155 -10.56 10.23 -10.28
C ARG A 155 -9.22 9.76 -10.83
N ASP A 156 -8.69 8.64 -10.32
CA ASP A 156 -7.44 8.01 -10.79
C ASP A 156 -7.54 7.63 -12.26
N ILE A 157 -8.67 7.02 -12.66
CA ILE A 157 -8.94 6.61 -14.05
C ILE A 157 -8.99 7.83 -14.99
N ARG A 158 -9.67 8.93 -14.58
CA ARG A 158 -9.72 10.16 -15.39
C ARG A 158 -8.34 10.80 -15.52
N CYS A 159 -7.55 10.82 -14.45
CA CYS A 159 -6.18 11.31 -14.46
C CYS A 159 -5.30 10.46 -15.39
N ALA A 160 -5.40 9.13 -15.32
CA ALA A 160 -4.67 8.23 -16.22
C ALA A 160 -5.04 8.45 -17.69
N ALA A 161 -6.34 8.58 -18.00
CA ALA A 161 -6.81 8.88 -19.36
C ALA A 161 -6.25 10.21 -19.87
N TRP A 162 -6.32 11.28 -19.04
CA TRP A 162 -5.78 12.58 -19.40
C TRP A 162 -4.27 12.54 -19.65
N LEU A 163 -3.51 11.77 -18.87
CA LEU A 163 -2.06 11.61 -19.07
C LEU A 163 -1.74 10.94 -20.40
N LEU A 164 -2.52 9.95 -20.84
CA LEU A 164 -2.37 9.34 -22.16
C LEU A 164 -2.64 10.36 -23.28
N GLU A 165 -3.68 11.18 -23.15
CA GLU A 165 -3.97 12.26 -24.09
C GLU A 165 -2.85 13.31 -24.15
N ASN A 166 -2.07 13.43 -23.07
CA ASN A 166 -0.93 14.36 -22.96
C ASN A 166 0.44 13.69 -23.18
N GLY A 167 0.46 12.51 -23.81
CA GLY A 167 1.67 11.88 -24.35
C GLY A 167 2.41 10.97 -23.37
N ALA A 168 1.74 10.45 -22.32
CA ALA A 168 2.32 9.36 -21.51
C ALA A 168 2.58 8.13 -22.39
N ASN A 169 3.76 7.53 -22.26
CA ASN A 169 4.22 6.40 -23.07
C ASN A 169 4.02 5.07 -22.31
N LEU A 170 3.07 4.26 -22.79
CA LEU A 170 2.76 2.97 -22.17
C LEU A 170 3.85 1.91 -22.34
N GLU A 171 4.72 1.99 -23.34
CA GLU A 171 5.86 1.08 -23.45
C GLU A 171 6.82 1.31 -22.28
N VAL A 172 7.15 2.58 -22.00
CA VAL A 172 7.98 2.96 -20.86
C VAL A 172 7.29 2.56 -19.53
N VAL A 173 5.97 2.78 -19.41
CA VAL A 173 5.20 2.36 -18.23
C VAL A 173 5.32 0.85 -18.01
N ASN A 174 5.13 0.06 -19.05
CA ASN A 174 5.23 -1.40 -18.97
C ASN A 174 6.63 -1.87 -18.58
N ASP A 175 7.68 -1.25 -19.11
CA ASP A 175 9.07 -1.59 -18.81
C ASP A 175 9.43 -1.39 -17.33
N PHE A 176 8.80 -0.41 -16.67
CA PHE A 176 9.09 -0.10 -15.27
C PHE A 176 8.11 -0.72 -14.26
N LEU A 177 6.89 -1.09 -14.66
CA LEU A 177 5.95 -1.79 -13.78
C LEU A 177 6.13 -3.31 -13.81
N HIS A 178 6.54 -3.87 -14.93
CA HIS A 178 6.65 -5.32 -15.12
C HIS A 178 8.09 -5.77 -15.31
N HIS A 179 8.90 -5.59 -14.24
CA HIS A 179 10.28 -6.08 -14.30
C HIS A 179 10.33 -7.61 -14.23
N PRO A 180 11.17 -8.22 -15.09
CA PRO A 180 11.51 -9.62 -14.90
C PRO A 180 12.22 -9.79 -13.56
N LEU A 181 11.90 -10.88 -12.86
CA LEU A 181 12.59 -11.24 -11.63
C LEU A 181 14.08 -11.42 -11.89
N THR A 182 14.90 -10.94 -10.96
CA THR A 182 16.34 -11.19 -10.99
C THR A 182 16.62 -12.69 -10.84
N PRO A 183 17.80 -13.18 -11.27
CA PRO A 183 18.18 -14.57 -11.02
C PRO A 183 18.12 -14.96 -9.54
N ALA A 184 18.47 -14.03 -8.63
CA ALA A 184 18.35 -14.22 -7.19
C ALA A 184 16.89 -14.37 -6.75
N GLN A 185 16.02 -13.48 -7.21
CA GLN A 185 14.57 -13.55 -6.96
C GLN A 185 13.95 -14.84 -7.53
N LEU A 186 14.36 -15.29 -8.72
CA LEU A 186 13.88 -16.54 -9.31
C LEU A 186 14.28 -17.76 -8.48
N ARG A 187 15.54 -17.81 -7.98
CA ARG A 187 15.98 -18.88 -7.09
C ARG A 187 15.18 -18.89 -5.80
N LEU A 188 15.00 -17.72 -5.20
CA LEU A 188 14.25 -17.57 -3.95
C LEU A 188 12.77 -17.94 -4.14
N LEU A 189 12.13 -17.50 -5.25
CA LEU A 189 10.76 -17.85 -5.60
C LEU A 189 10.59 -19.38 -5.69
N LYS A 190 11.52 -20.06 -6.38
CA LYS A 190 11.49 -21.52 -6.50
C LYS A 190 11.62 -22.22 -5.15
N GLN A 191 12.48 -21.73 -4.25
CA GLN A 191 12.59 -22.27 -2.88
C GLN A 191 11.29 -22.06 -2.10
N LEU A 192 10.71 -20.85 -2.16
CA LEU A 192 9.45 -20.52 -1.50
C LEU A 192 8.29 -21.40 -2.01
N GLN A 193 8.20 -21.63 -3.34
CA GLN A 193 7.20 -22.53 -3.91
C GLN A 193 7.36 -23.97 -3.42
N ASN A 194 8.59 -24.49 -3.41
CA ASN A 194 8.87 -25.87 -3.02
C ASN A 194 8.65 -26.12 -1.52
N ASN A 195 8.81 -25.09 -0.69
CA ASN A 195 8.70 -25.17 0.77
C ASN A 195 7.41 -24.49 1.28
N ALA A 196 6.44 -24.28 0.42
CA ALA A 196 5.13 -23.76 0.79
C ALA A 196 4.31 -24.84 1.50
N GLU A 197 3.86 -24.53 2.71
CA GLU A 197 3.01 -25.39 3.52
C GLU A 197 1.62 -24.76 3.62
N SER A 198 0.58 -25.54 3.32
CA SER A 198 -0.82 -25.10 3.43
C SER A 198 -1.39 -25.51 4.78
N HIS A 199 -2.02 -24.56 5.46
CA HIS A 199 -2.66 -24.75 6.76
C HIS A 199 -4.11 -24.28 6.69
N GLU A 200 -5.04 -25.11 7.17
CA GLU A 200 -6.43 -24.73 7.38
C GLU A 200 -6.60 -24.20 8.80
N ILE A 201 -6.85 -22.90 8.93
CA ILE A 201 -7.01 -22.24 10.23
C ILE A 201 -8.37 -21.54 10.27
N ALA A 202 -9.24 -21.99 11.15
CA ALA A 202 -10.59 -21.45 11.33
C ALA A 202 -11.39 -21.35 10.01
N GLY A 203 -11.22 -22.31 9.08
CA GLY A 203 -11.90 -22.34 7.79
C GLY A 203 -11.28 -21.46 6.71
N HIS A 204 -10.06 -20.94 6.95
CA HIS A 204 -9.29 -20.15 5.98
C HIS A 204 -8.03 -20.89 5.56
N THR A 205 -7.70 -20.83 4.26
CA THR A 205 -6.46 -21.39 3.72
C THR A 205 -5.31 -20.42 3.91
N VAL A 206 -4.33 -20.80 4.73
CA VAL A 206 -3.12 -20.01 4.98
C VAL A 206 -1.90 -20.73 4.43
N ILE A 207 -1.11 -20.06 3.60
CA ILE A 207 0.16 -20.57 3.10
C ILE A 207 1.31 -19.90 3.86
N ILE A 208 2.20 -20.74 4.40
CA ILE A 208 3.47 -20.31 4.97
C ILE A 208 4.60 -20.89 4.10
N ALA A 209 5.38 -20.01 3.47
CA ALA A 209 6.48 -20.41 2.60
C ALA A 209 7.82 -19.96 3.18
N ARG A 210 8.80 -20.87 3.21
CA ARG A 210 10.12 -20.64 3.80
C ARG A 210 11.22 -20.71 2.75
N ALA A 211 12.18 -19.80 2.84
CA ALA A 211 13.37 -19.87 2.02
C ALA A 211 14.58 -19.25 2.74
N ARG A 212 15.78 -19.61 2.30
CA ARG A 212 17.02 -18.98 2.71
C ARG A 212 17.64 -18.25 1.52
N ALA A 213 17.89 -16.96 1.70
CA ALA A 213 18.56 -16.15 0.72
C ALA A 213 20.07 -16.35 0.85
N GLU A 214 20.73 -16.82 -0.21
CA GLU A 214 22.19 -17.01 -0.27
C GLU A 214 22.93 -15.72 -0.63
N GLU A 215 22.20 -14.75 -1.14
CA GLU A 215 22.67 -13.43 -1.57
C GLU A 215 21.63 -12.36 -1.23
N PRO A 216 21.99 -11.08 -1.22
CA PRO A 216 21.02 -10.00 -1.02
C PRO A 216 19.91 -10.03 -2.08
N VAL A 217 18.65 -10.09 -1.65
CA VAL A 217 17.46 -10.05 -2.51
C VAL A 217 16.60 -8.90 -2.05
N GLU A 218 16.37 -7.96 -2.96
CA GLU A 218 15.45 -6.84 -2.75
C GLU A 218 14.03 -7.23 -3.19
N GLU A 219 13.03 -6.47 -2.74
CA GLU A 219 11.63 -6.56 -3.20
C GLU A 219 10.98 -7.95 -3.00
N ILE A 220 11.14 -8.53 -1.81
CA ILE A 220 10.47 -9.79 -1.46
C ILE A 220 8.95 -9.70 -1.62
N SER A 221 8.37 -8.50 -1.50
CA SER A 221 6.95 -8.24 -1.74
C SER A 221 6.49 -8.64 -3.15
N THR A 222 7.34 -8.49 -4.16
CA THR A 222 7.05 -8.92 -5.54
C THR A 222 6.89 -10.43 -5.62
N LEU A 223 7.69 -11.19 -4.85
CA LEU A 223 7.56 -12.65 -4.77
C LEU A 223 6.25 -13.05 -4.09
N ALA A 224 5.83 -12.30 -3.08
CA ALA A 224 4.54 -12.54 -2.41
C ALA A 224 3.35 -12.38 -3.37
N HIS A 225 3.38 -11.37 -4.25
CA HIS A 225 2.34 -11.23 -5.28
C HIS A 225 2.28 -12.44 -6.21
N LYS A 226 3.44 -12.87 -6.73
CA LYS A 226 3.51 -14.03 -7.64
C LYS A 226 3.06 -15.33 -6.97
N LEU A 227 3.41 -15.54 -5.71
CA LEU A 227 3.00 -16.75 -4.97
C LEU A 227 1.51 -16.72 -4.62
N ARG A 228 0.96 -15.54 -4.30
CA ARG A 228 -0.48 -15.38 -4.13
C ARG A 228 -1.24 -15.78 -5.40
N ASP A 229 -0.78 -15.35 -6.56
CA ASP A 229 -1.43 -15.67 -7.85
C ASP A 229 -1.32 -17.17 -8.20
N VAL A 230 -0.33 -17.89 -7.65
CA VAL A 230 -0.16 -19.34 -7.85
C VAL A 230 -1.03 -20.16 -6.89
N PHE A 231 -1.09 -19.77 -5.62
CA PHE A 231 -1.73 -20.56 -4.55
C PHE A 231 -3.15 -20.09 -4.20
N ASP A 232 -3.49 -18.85 -4.53
CA ASP A 232 -4.78 -18.19 -4.23
C ASP A 232 -5.25 -18.39 -2.77
N PRO A 233 -4.41 -18.10 -1.75
CA PRO A 233 -4.73 -18.33 -0.35
C PRO A 233 -5.50 -17.13 0.24
N ASP A 234 -6.22 -17.37 1.36
CA ASP A 234 -6.76 -16.31 2.20
C ASP A 234 -5.67 -15.49 2.90
N GLY A 235 -4.59 -16.18 3.30
CA GLY A 235 -3.40 -15.58 3.89
C GLY A 235 -2.11 -16.19 3.37
N LEU A 236 -1.13 -15.35 3.03
CA LEU A 236 0.19 -15.76 2.58
C LEU A 236 1.27 -15.12 3.45
N PHE A 237 2.18 -15.96 3.97
CA PHE A 237 3.30 -15.53 4.80
C PHE A 237 4.60 -16.08 4.24
N LEU A 238 5.51 -15.18 3.85
CA LEU A 238 6.85 -15.53 3.39
C LEU A 238 7.84 -15.30 4.52
N VAL A 239 8.57 -16.33 4.91
CA VAL A 239 9.63 -16.30 5.93
C VAL A 239 10.96 -16.49 5.24
N VAL A 240 11.69 -15.39 5.01
CA VAL A 240 12.96 -15.40 4.29
C VAL A 240 14.12 -15.17 5.26
N ASP A 241 14.99 -16.18 5.38
CA ASP A 241 16.20 -16.13 6.22
C ASP A 241 17.37 -15.55 5.43
N PHE A 242 17.93 -14.42 5.91
CA PHE A 242 19.12 -13.77 5.37
C PHE A 242 20.39 -14.10 6.19
N GLY A 243 20.29 -15.01 7.17
CA GLY A 243 21.38 -15.39 8.07
C GLY A 243 21.48 -14.51 9.31
N ASP A 244 21.60 -13.21 9.18
CA ASP A 244 21.65 -12.25 10.28
C ASP A 244 20.27 -11.75 10.74
N ARG A 245 19.26 -11.96 9.91
CA ARG A 245 17.86 -11.54 10.13
C ARG A 245 16.89 -12.37 9.31
N ILE A 246 15.64 -12.37 9.74
CA ILE A 246 14.53 -12.94 8.97
C ILE A 246 13.61 -11.82 8.52
N GLN A 247 13.23 -11.83 7.26
CA GLN A 247 12.20 -10.96 6.72
C GLN A 247 10.90 -11.74 6.59
N LEU A 248 9.89 -11.31 7.33
CA LEU A 248 8.51 -11.76 7.19
C LEU A 248 7.80 -10.79 6.24
N VAL A 249 7.16 -11.33 5.19
CA VAL A 249 6.27 -10.58 4.30
C VAL A 249 4.93 -11.28 4.29
N ALA A 250 3.87 -10.54 4.54
CA ALA A 250 2.52 -11.08 4.67
C ALA A 250 1.53 -10.40 3.73
N ARG A 251 0.60 -11.19 3.20
CA ARG A 251 -0.52 -10.73 2.37
C ARG A 251 -1.80 -11.42 2.81
N SER A 252 -2.93 -10.73 2.73
CA SER A 252 -4.25 -11.29 2.97
C SER A 252 -5.23 -10.87 1.87
N THR A 253 -6.12 -11.77 1.48
CA THR A 253 -7.22 -11.53 0.55
C THR A 253 -8.56 -11.36 1.27
N THR A 254 -8.61 -11.65 2.59
CA THR A 254 -9.83 -11.61 3.42
C THR A 254 -9.73 -10.63 4.58
N ASP A 255 -10.84 -10.10 5.07
CA ASP A 255 -10.90 -9.24 6.27
C ASP A 255 -10.71 -10.04 7.58
N HIS A 256 -10.79 -11.37 7.51
CA HIS A 256 -10.64 -12.24 8.68
C HIS A 256 -9.18 -12.43 9.10
N ILE A 257 -8.21 -12.11 8.22
CA ILE A 257 -6.77 -12.23 8.49
C ILE A 257 -6.12 -10.85 8.39
N HIS A 258 -5.95 -10.17 9.51
CA HIS A 258 -5.31 -8.85 9.58
C HIS A 258 -3.79 -8.99 9.68
N VAL A 259 -3.08 -9.03 8.54
CA VAL A 259 -1.64 -9.30 8.51
C VAL A 259 -0.79 -8.21 9.18
N GLY A 260 -1.26 -6.96 9.25
CA GLY A 260 -0.59 -5.89 10.01
C GLY A 260 -0.49 -6.22 11.49
N ALA A 261 -1.60 -6.63 12.11
CA ALA A 261 -1.64 -7.04 13.51
C ALA A 261 -0.79 -8.29 13.81
N VAL A 262 -0.59 -9.16 12.80
CA VAL A 262 0.34 -10.30 12.91
C VAL A 262 1.78 -9.82 12.85
N ALA A 263 2.13 -8.93 11.92
CA ALA A 263 3.49 -8.41 11.77
C ALA A 263 3.95 -7.59 12.99
N GLU A 264 3.04 -6.87 13.65
CA GLU A 264 3.31 -6.13 14.89
C GLU A 264 3.82 -7.05 16.02
N GLN A 265 3.38 -8.31 16.09
CA GLN A 265 3.84 -9.28 17.08
C GLN A 265 5.31 -9.69 16.88
N PHE A 266 5.88 -9.36 15.72
CA PHE A 266 7.28 -9.54 15.36
C PHE A 266 8.07 -8.23 15.28
N GLY A 267 7.49 -7.12 15.79
CA GLY A 267 8.12 -5.80 15.76
C GLY A 267 8.08 -5.12 14.38
N GLY A 268 7.22 -5.61 13.49
CA GLY A 268 6.97 -5.03 12.18
C GLY A 268 5.71 -4.16 12.15
N GLY A 269 5.10 -4.04 10.97
CA GLY A 269 3.86 -3.28 10.78
C GLY A 269 3.32 -3.40 9.37
N GLY A 270 2.28 -2.66 9.10
CA GLY A 270 1.60 -2.62 7.81
C GLY A 270 0.09 -2.46 7.98
N HIS A 271 -0.64 -2.76 6.92
CA HIS A 271 -2.09 -2.66 6.85
C HIS A 271 -2.76 -4.04 6.96
N ALA A 272 -4.09 -4.07 6.98
CA ALA A 272 -4.85 -5.31 7.08
C ALA A 272 -4.48 -6.33 5.99
N ARG A 273 -4.18 -5.87 4.77
CA ARG A 273 -3.94 -6.70 3.58
C ARG A 273 -2.47 -6.94 3.23
N ALA A 274 -1.57 -6.10 3.74
CA ALA A 274 -0.13 -6.16 3.43
C ALA A 274 0.69 -5.69 4.62
N ALA A 275 1.68 -6.51 5.02
CA ALA A 275 2.52 -6.20 6.15
C ALA A 275 3.91 -6.84 6.01
N ALA A 276 4.87 -6.33 6.77
CA ALA A 276 6.21 -6.89 6.85
C ALA A 276 6.81 -6.73 8.25
N ALA A 277 7.75 -7.60 8.59
CA ALA A 277 8.56 -7.47 9.80
C ALA A 277 9.99 -7.89 9.51
N LEU A 278 10.94 -7.23 10.18
CA LEU A 278 12.34 -7.59 10.18
C LEU A 278 12.71 -8.16 11.56
N ILE A 279 12.93 -9.47 11.61
CA ILE A 279 13.07 -10.21 12.85
C ILE A 279 14.54 -10.58 13.07
N ARG A 280 15.04 -10.34 14.27
CA ARG A 280 16.39 -10.73 14.67
C ARG A 280 16.36 -11.61 15.90
N GLY A 281 17.36 -12.51 16.03
CA GLY A 281 17.50 -13.36 17.21
C GLY A 281 16.53 -14.55 17.27
N MET A 282 15.86 -14.85 16.17
CA MET A 282 15.00 -16.03 16.01
C MET A 282 15.41 -16.82 14.77
N SER A 283 15.27 -18.13 14.79
CA SER A 283 15.39 -18.97 13.60
C SER A 283 14.11 -18.96 12.77
N ALA A 284 14.19 -19.34 11.49
CA ALA A 284 13.02 -19.44 10.62
C ALA A 284 11.96 -20.41 11.18
N ASP A 285 12.38 -21.51 11.80
CA ASP A 285 11.47 -22.48 12.41
C ASP A 285 10.76 -21.92 13.64
N GLU A 286 11.43 -21.10 14.44
CA GLU A 286 10.81 -20.40 15.58
C GLU A 286 9.81 -19.35 15.11
N VAL A 287 10.14 -18.60 14.05
CA VAL A 287 9.21 -17.64 13.45
C VAL A 287 7.96 -18.36 12.93
N CYS A 288 8.11 -19.47 12.20
CA CYS A 288 6.98 -20.22 11.66
C CYS A 288 6.08 -20.81 12.77
N ARG A 289 6.67 -21.38 13.83
CA ARG A 289 5.88 -21.89 14.97
C ARG A 289 5.11 -20.78 15.66
N ARG A 290 5.78 -19.67 16.00
CA ARG A 290 5.12 -18.51 16.62
C ARG A 290 4.06 -17.90 15.72
N LEU A 291 4.29 -17.87 14.40
CA LEU A 291 3.32 -17.42 13.42
C LEU A 291 2.05 -18.25 13.45
N LEU A 292 2.16 -19.59 13.47
CA LEU A 292 1.02 -20.51 13.57
C LEU A 292 0.23 -20.29 14.86
N ASP A 293 0.91 -20.11 16.00
CA ASP A 293 0.26 -19.83 17.28
C ASP A 293 -0.54 -18.52 17.22
N ILE A 294 0.07 -17.45 16.69
CA ILE A 294 -0.59 -16.15 16.53
C ILE A 294 -1.80 -16.23 15.59
N LEU A 295 -1.68 -16.96 14.48
CA LEU A 295 -2.76 -17.13 13.52
C LEU A 295 -3.93 -17.92 14.12
N ALA A 296 -3.64 -19.00 14.88
CA ALA A 296 -4.66 -19.79 15.57
C ALA A 296 -5.45 -18.95 16.60
N GLU A 297 -4.80 -18.00 17.26
CA GLU A 297 -5.45 -17.12 18.24
C GLU A 297 -6.24 -15.96 17.59
N ARG A 298 -5.81 -15.46 16.44
CA ARG A 298 -6.31 -14.21 15.87
C ARG A 298 -7.26 -14.37 14.69
N ILE A 299 -7.18 -15.48 13.94
CA ILE A 299 -8.09 -15.74 12.84
C ILE A 299 -9.45 -16.13 13.40
N ARG A 300 -10.47 -15.39 13.01
CA ARG A 300 -11.84 -15.69 13.39
C ARG A 300 -12.49 -16.56 12.32
N PRO A 301 -13.24 -17.58 12.71
CA PRO A 301 -13.98 -18.37 11.73
C PRO A 301 -14.99 -17.48 10.98
N PRO A 302 -15.32 -17.83 9.73
CA PRO A 302 -16.38 -17.14 8.99
C PRO A 302 -17.70 -17.21 9.77
N ILE A 303 -18.46 -16.14 9.74
CA ILE A 303 -19.82 -16.10 10.33
C ILE A 303 -20.66 -17.15 9.62
N THR A 304 -21.16 -18.12 10.36
CA THR A 304 -22.03 -19.16 9.81
C THR A 304 -23.48 -18.70 9.71
N VAL A 305 -24.24 -19.29 8.77
CA VAL A 305 -25.69 -19.04 8.68
C VAL A 305 -26.37 -19.32 10.01
N ARG A 306 -25.89 -20.33 10.78
CA ARG A 306 -26.39 -20.66 12.12
C ARG A 306 -26.31 -19.49 13.10
N GLU A 307 -25.28 -18.64 12.99
CA GLU A 307 -25.06 -17.50 13.91
C GLU A 307 -25.93 -16.30 13.57
N ILE A 308 -26.37 -16.17 12.34
CA ILE A 308 -27.15 -15.01 11.86
C ILE A 308 -28.59 -15.35 11.57
N MET A 309 -28.96 -16.64 11.49
CA MET A 309 -30.32 -17.06 11.24
C MET A 309 -31.22 -16.84 12.48
N SER A 310 -32.47 -16.51 12.27
CA SER A 310 -33.47 -16.46 13.32
C SER A 310 -33.69 -17.86 13.92
N TRP A 311 -33.68 -17.95 15.23
CA TRP A 311 -33.91 -19.19 15.95
C TRP A 311 -35.39 -19.35 16.26
N GLY A 312 -35.88 -20.57 16.04
CA GLY A 312 -37.25 -20.93 16.26
C GLY A 312 -38.17 -20.59 15.07
N VAL A 313 -39.19 -21.38 14.93
CA VAL A 313 -40.27 -21.11 13.96
C VAL A 313 -41.40 -20.43 14.70
N ASN A 314 -41.71 -19.20 14.33
CA ASN A 314 -42.93 -18.54 14.82
C ASN A 314 -44.09 -19.11 14.04
N THR A 315 -45.03 -19.74 14.75
CA THR A 315 -46.23 -20.35 14.16
C THR A 315 -47.48 -19.68 14.73
N LEU A 316 -48.54 -19.73 13.95
CA LEU A 316 -49.89 -19.41 14.43
C LEU A 316 -50.62 -20.69 14.85
N SER A 317 -51.38 -20.63 15.91
CA SER A 317 -52.29 -21.73 16.25
C SER A 317 -53.46 -21.79 15.26
N PRO A 318 -53.92 -22.98 14.85
CA PRO A 318 -55.11 -23.11 14.00
C PRO A 318 -56.39 -22.47 14.58
N GLU A 319 -56.45 -22.31 15.89
CA GLU A 319 -57.58 -21.70 16.61
C GLU A 319 -57.50 -20.17 16.70
N MET A 320 -56.36 -19.58 16.27
CA MET A 320 -56.15 -18.14 16.33
C MET A 320 -57.01 -17.41 15.29
N THR A 321 -57.65 -16.36 15.71
CA THR A 321 -58.42 -15.51 14.78
C THR A 321 -57.50 -14.70 13.87
N VAL A 322 -58.00 -14.30 12.71
CA VAL A 322 -57.27 -13.45 11.77
C VAL A 322 -56.81 -12.14 12.43
N GLN A 323 -57.64 -11.57 13.31
CA GLN A 323 -57.31 -10.35 14.02
C GLN A 323 -56.12 -10.53 14.97
N GLU A 324 -56.08 -11.62 15.72
CA GLU A 324 -54.94 -11.96 16.59
C GLU A 324 -53.67 -12.28 15.78
N ALA A 325 -53.83 -12.96 14.64
CA ALA A 325 -52.75 -13.22 13.73
C ALA A 325 -52.09 -11.91 13.21
N VAL A 326 -52.91 -10.95 12.75
CA VAL A 326 -52.44 -9.63 12.29
C VAL A 326 -51.73 -8.86 13.41
N GLN A 327 -52.27 -8.89 14.64
CA GLN A 327 -51.62 -8.27 15.79
C GLN A 327 -50.26 -8.89 16.08
N ARG A 328 -50.13 -10.21 15.98
CA ARG A 328 -48.87 -10.92 16.18
C ARG A 328 -47.86 -10.66 15.08
N MET A 329 -48.32 -10.56 13.81
CA MET A 329 -47.47 -10.14 12.68
C MET A 329 -46.89 -8.75 12.91
N ASN A 330 -47.72 -7.79 13.29
CA ASN A 330 -47.29 -6.42 13.57
C ASN A 330 -46.32 -6.36 14.77
N LEU A 331 -46.57 -7.12 15.84
CA LEU A 331 -45.72 -7.17 17.02
C LEU A 331 -44.32 -7.74 16.72
N LEU A 332 -44.22 -8.74 15.86
CA LEU A 332 -43.00 -9.45 15.52
C LEU A 332 -42.33 -8.90 14.28
N GLY A 333 -42.96 -7.97 13.56
CA GLY A 333 -42.44 -7.45 12.28
C GLY A 333 -42.40 -8.49 11.16
N HIS A 334 -43.26 -9.52 11.21
CA HIS A 334 -43.33 -10.59 10.22
C HIS A 334 -44.38 -10.28 9.15
N GLU A 335 -44.05 -10.55 7.89
CA GLU A 335 -45.00 -10.43 6.76
C GLU A 335 -45.76 -11.72 6.49
N GLY A 336 -45.45 -12.82 7.20
CA GLY A 336 -46.08 -14.12 7.10
C GLY A 336 -45.67 -15.09 8.22
N PHE A 337 -46.41 -16.16 8.38
CA PHE A 337 -46.11 -17.27 9.31
C PHE A 337 -46.20 -18.60 8.59
#